data_e50a506bbc37a4707698c64b6a9c7275
#
_entry.id   e50a506bbc37a4707698c64b6a9c7275
#
_cell.length_a   1.000
_cell.length_b   1.000
_cell.length_c   1.000
_cell.angle_alpha   90.00
_cell.angle_beta   90.00
_cell.angle_gamma   90.00
#
_symmetry.space_group_name_H-M   'P 1'
#
loop_
_entity.id
_entity.type
_entity.pdbx_description
1 polymer ?
#
loop_
_entity_poly.entity_id
_entity_poly.type
_entity_poly.pdbx_seq_one_letter_code
_entity_poly.pdbx_strand_id
1 'polypeptide(L)'
;MSLRTPLLRTACARRAGQSLQIRNQVVRRRFASGGPEISPPPPPRSSSVPYLLAGVGLAAAGAAYLFYGTDGTPRETAKELKSEARGAAAAVEGKLGLRHSQKDYQKVYDRIADTLEKEGYDDGSLAPVLIRLAWHSSGTYNKEDNTGGSNYATMRFKPESEHGANNGLNVARDHMQKIKDEFPWISYGDLWTLGGVAAVQESGGPTVPWRPGRIDGFEHHVTPDGRLPDAAQAQDHLRFIFYRMGFNDQEIVALSGAHAMGRCHTDRSGFEGPWTFSPVTFSNQYFTLLEDEPWQWRKWKGPAQYEDKKTKSLMMLPTDMALVKDKSFKKFVDVYAKDEEAFFKDFSKAFAKLLELGVPTAQFAGEPWKMGSE
;
A
#
# COMPACT_ATOMS: atom_id res chain seq x y z
N MET A 1 -62.53 10.80 -16.55
CA MET A 1 -62.08 10.10 -17.76
C MET A 1 -60.87 9.26 -17.39
N SER A 2 -61.06 7.98 -17.35
CA SER A 2 -60.06 6.95 -16.94
C SER A 2 -59.37 6.39 -18.18
N LEU A 3 -58.04 6.26 -18.13
CA LEU A 3 -57.32 5.43 -19.11
C LEU A 3 -56.34 4.53 -18.36
N ARG A 4 -56.63 3.25 -18.45
CA ARG A 4 -55.90 2.12 -17.87
C ARG A 4 -54.73 1.72 -18.76
N THR A 5 -53.59 1.44 -18.17
CA THR A 5 -52.43 0.79 -18.78
C THR A 5 -52.51 -0.73 -18.63
N PRO A 6 -52.18 -1.54 -19.64
CA PRO A 6 -52.15 -2.99 -19.49
C PRO A 6 -50.77 -3.54 -19.07
N LEU A 7 -50.82 -4.51 -18.15
CA LEU A 7 -49.75 -5.37 -17.72
C LEU A 7 -49.39 -6.41 -18.80
N LEU A 8 -48.14 -6.52 -19.14
CA LEU A 8 -47.61 -7.66 -19.87
C LEU A 8 -46.92 -8.63 -18.89
N ARG A 9 -47.52 -9.81 -18.74
CA ARG A 9 -46.97 -11.00 -18.12
C ARG A 9 -46.13 -11.73 -19.16
N THR A 10 -44.87 -12.05 -18.89
CA THR A 10 -44.13 -13.04 -19.65
C THR A 10 -43.78 -14.23 -18.76
N ALA A 11 -44.04 -15.41 -19.31
CA ALA A 11 -44.10 -16.70 -18.64
C ALA A 11 -42.69 -17.28 -18.40
N CYS A 12 -42.60 -17.94 -17.25
CA CYS A 12 -41.49 -18.79 -16.83
C CYS A 12 -41.55 -20.14 -17.56
N ALA A 13 -40.53 -20.51 -18.31
CA ALA A 13 -40.39 -21.88 -18.85
C ALA A 13 -39.33 -22.63 -18.05
N ARG A 14 -39.80 -23.63 -17.29
CA ARG A 14 -38.96 -24.66 -16.66
C ARG A 14 -38.40 -25.59 -17.73
N ARG A 15 -37.11 -25.88 -17.70
CA ARG A 15 -36.56 -27.10 -18.31
C ARG A 15 -35.94 -27.99 -17.25
N ALA A 16 -36.44 -29.22 -17.25
CA ALA A 16 -36.08 -30.32 -16.39
C ALA A 16 -34.72 -30.92 -16.75
N GLY A 17 -34.09 -31.53 -15.76
CA GLY A 17 -32.76 -32.13 -15.84
C GLY A 17 -32.67 -33.40 -16.66
N GLN A 18 -31.46 -33.70 -17.06
CA GLN A 18 -31.03 -35.05 -17.40
C GLN A 18 -29.67 -35.31 -16.77
N SER A 19 -29.69 -36.26 -15.83
CA SER A 19 -28.50 -36.85 -15.23
C SER A 19 -27.88 -37.85 -16.20
N LEU A 20 -26.59 -37.66 -16.52
CA LEU A 20 -25.78 -38.67 -17.22
C LEU A 20 -24.93 -39.44 -16.19
N GLN A 21 -25.30 -40.70 -15.96
CA GLN A 21 -24.44 -41.68 -15.32
C GLN A 21 -23.37 -42.18 -16.28
N ILE A 22 -22.12 -42.04 -15.95
CA ILE A 22 -21.01 -42.68 -16.66
C ILE A 22 -20.61 -43.94 -15.90
N ARG A 23 -20.85 -45.10 -16.51
CA ARG A 23 -20.41 -46.42 -16.04
C ARG A 23 -18.91 -46.58 -16.21
N ASN A 24 -18.22 -46.92 -15.15
CA ASN A 24 -16.85 -47.43 -15.19
C ASN A 24 -16.82 -48.85 -15.83
N GLN A 25 -16.16 -49.00 -16.93
CA GLN A 25 -15.71 -50.30 -17.40
C GLN A 25 -14.21 -50.46 -17.23
N VAL A 26 -13.85 -51.38 -16.36
CA VAL A 26 -12.47 -51.83 -16.14
C VAL A 26 -12.13 -52.85 -17.26
N VAL A 27 -11.25 -52.45 -18.16
CA VAL A 27 -10.68 -53.39 -19.17
C VAL A 27 -9.29 -53.81 -18.69
N ARG A 28 -9.17 -55.04 -18.20
CA ARG A 28 -7.87 -55.71 -17.97
C ARG A 28 -7.28 -56.13 -19.32
N ARG A 29 -6.17 -55.57 -19.74
CA ARG A 29 -5.32 -56.08 -20.80
C ARG A 29 -4.01 -56.66 -20.21
N ARG A 30 -3.74 -57.91 -20.59
CA ARG A 30 -2.49 -58.64 -20.28
C ARG A 30 -1.33 -58.01 -21.03
N PHE A 31 -0.22 -57.78 -20.34
CA PHE A 31 1.06 -57.37 -20.95
C PHE A 31 1.81 -58.56 -21.52
N ALA A 32 2.18 -58.45 -22.81
CA ALA A 32 3.20 -59.28 -23.43
C ALA A 32 4.53 -58.53 -23.34
N SER A 33 5.57 -59.23 -22.96
CA SER A 33 6.94 -58.78 -22.78
C SER A 33 7.63 -58.47 -24.10
N GLY A 34 8.39 -57.37 -24.14
CA GLY A 34 9.38 -57.11 -25.20
C GLY A 34 9.37 -55.65 -25.65
N GLY A 35 10.15 -54.77 -25.02
CA GLY A 35 10.47 -53.44 -25.50
C GLY A 35 11.91 -53.05 -25.13
N PRO A 36 12.59 -52.21 -25.92
CA PRO A 36 14.01 -51.91 -25.77
C PRO A 36 14.33 -51.16 -24.50
N GLU A 37 15.50 -51.48 -23.93
CA GLU A 37 16.10 -50.79 -22.79
C GLU A 37 16.20 -49.26 -23.04
N ILE A 38 15.44 -48.49 -22.32
CA ILE A 38 15.58 -47.02 -22.29
C ILE A 38 16.59 -46.70 -21.19
N SER A 39 17.74 -46.17 -21.57
CA SER A 39 18.73 -45.62 -20.64
C SER A 39 18.08 -44.54 -19.75
N PRO A 40 18.39 -44.50 -18.42
CA PRO A 40 17.85 -43.47 -17.56
C PRO A 40 18.30 -42.08 -18.04
N PRO A 41 17.44 -41.05 -17.93
CA PRO A 41 17.82 -39.69 -18.27
C PRO A 41 19.00 -39.24 -17.37
N PRO A 42 19.89 -38.39 -17.87
CA PRO A 42 20.98 -37.85 -17.07
C PRO A 42 20.42 -37.12 -15.88
N PRO A 43 21.11 -37.19 -14.70
CA PRO A 43 20.66 -36.45 -13.50
C PRO A 43 20.56 -34.97 -13.82
N PRO A 44 19.55 -34.26 -13.24
CA PRO A 44 19.42 -32.82 -13.44
C PRO A 44 20.71 -32.13 -13.02
N ARG A 45 21.24 -31.25 -13.86
CA ARG A 45 22.39 -30.42 -13.50
C ARG A 45 22.09 -29.71 -12.21
N SER A 46 22.82 -30.01 -11.14
CA SER A 46 22.70 -29.32 -9.86
C SER A 46 23.02 -27.85 -10.10
N SER A 47 22.02 -26.99 -10.00
CA SER A 47 22.27 -25.55 -9.93
C SER A 47 22.96 -25.27 -8.61
N SER A 48 24.19 -24.78 -8.66
CA SER A 48 24.97 -24.36 -7.47
C SER A 48 24.36 -23.16 -6.72
N VAL A 49 23.32 -22.56 -7.26
CA VAL A 49 22.64 -21.38 -6.74
C VAL A 49 21.99 -21.62 -5.37
N PRO A 50 21.23 -22.71 -5.09
CA PRO A 50 20.69 -22.92 -3.75
C PRO A 50 21.75 -23.14 -2.69
N TYR A 51 22.92 -23.68 -3.06
CA TYR A 51 24.04 -23.86 -2.12
C TYR A 51 24.77 -22.54 -1.81
N LEU A 52 24.79 -21.59 -2.74
CA LEU A 52 25.38 -20.27 -2.53
C LEU A 52 24.48 -19.42 -1.59
N LEU A 53 23.16 -19.47 -1.77
CA LEU A 53 22.20 -18.81 -0.88
C LEU A 53 22.18 -19.44 0.52
N ALA A 54 22.24 -20.77 0.59
CA ALA A 54 22.39 -21.50 1.85
C ALA A 54 23.74 -21.20 2.53
N GLY A 55 24.82 -21.05 1.75
CA GLY A 55 26.15 -20.69 2.25
C GLY A 55 26.20 -19.29 2.86
N VAL A 56 25.57 -18.29 2.25
CA VAL A 56 25.46 -16.92 2.80
C VAL A 56 24.61 -16.92 4.08
N GLY A 57 23.50 -17.66 4.09
CA GLY A 57 22.64 -17.79 5.26
C GLY A 57 23.34 -18.50 6.43
N LEU A 58 24.10 -19.55 6.16
CA LEU A 58 24.88 -20.29 7.17
C LEU A 58 26.09 -19.49 7.68
N ALA A 59 26.76 -18.71 6.83
CA ALA A 59 27.85 -17.83 7.24
C ALA A 59 27.35 -16.71 8.16
N ALA A 60 26.19 -16.10 7.85
CA ALA A 60 25.58 -15.10 8.71
C ALA A 60 25.07 -15.70 10.04
N ALA A 61 24.48 -16.90 10.01
CA ALA A 61 24.07 -17.62 11.22
C ALA A 61 25.28 -18.10 12.06
N GLY A 62 26.37 -18.50 11.42
CA GLY A 62 27.63 -18.87 12.08
C GLY A 62 28.30 -17.67 12.72
N ALA A 63 28.34 -16.52 12.08
CA ALA A 63 28.83 -15.25 12.66
C ALA A 63 27.96 -14.84 13.87
N ALA A 64 26.64 -14.92 13.75
CA ALA A 64 25.73 -14.65 14.86
C ALA A 64 25.96 -15.62 16.04
N TYR A 65 26.23 -16.90 15.76
CA TYR A 65 26.51 -17.91 16.79
C TYR A 65 27.84 -17.66 17.50
N LEU A 66 28.88 -17.19 16.80
CA LEU A 66 30.18 -16.85 17.41
C LEU A 66 30.09 -15.60 18.31
N PHE A 67 29.20 -14.66 18.02
CA PHE A 67 28.91 -13.52 18.90
C PHE A 67 28.06 -13.91 20.13
N TYR A 68 27.36 -15.03 20.12
CA TYR A 68 26.54 -15.54 21.23
C TYR A 68 27.32 -16.08 22.42
N GLY A 69 28.64 -16.19 22.34
CA GLY A 69 29.47 -16.83 23.32
C GLY A 69 30.09 -15.96 24.41
N THR A 70 29.96 -14.64 24.34
CA THR A 70 30.59 -13.72 25.29
C THR A 70 29.69 -12.52 25.63
N ASP A 71 29.10 -12.57 26.82
CA ASP A 71 28.65 -11.42 27.62
C ASP A 71 27.55 -10.48 27.08
N GLY A 72 26.31 -10.89 27.24
CA GLY A 72 25.32 -9.95 27.84
C GLY A 72 24.47 -9.08 26.94
N THR A 73 24.58 -8.99 25.58
CA THR A 73 23.56 -8.32 24.75
C THR A 73 23.41 -8.86 23.30
N PRO A 74 23.37 -10.17 23.10
CA PRO A 74 23.49 -10.73 21.74
C PRO A 74 22.19 -10.72 20.92
N ARG A 75 21.03 -10.53 21.53
CA ARG A 75 19.74 -10.68 20.80
C ARG A 75 19.46 -9.59 19.78
N GLU A 76 19.80 -8.35 20.05
CA GLU A 76 19.58 -7.22 19.11
C GLU A 76 20.57 -7.32 17.95
N THR A 77 21.84 -7.48 18.23
CA THR A 77 22.90 -7.61 17.21
C THR A 77 22.68 -8.80 16.27
N ALA A 78 22.19 -9.93 16.78
CA ALA A 78 21.85 -11.08 15.95
C ALA A 78 20.63 -10.83 15.05
N LYS A 79 19.66 -10.04 15.50
CA LYS A 79 18.49 -9.62 14.70
C LYS A 79 18.88 -8.62 13.61
N GLU A 80 19.76 -7.67 13.93
CA GLU A 80 20.31 -6.71 12.96
C GLU A 80 21.11 -7.42 11.87
N LEU A 81 22.03 -8.28 12.23
CA LEU A 81 22.82 -9.09 11.29
C LEU A 81 21.95 -9.96 10.39
N LYS A 82 20.84 -10.51 10.91
CA LYS A 82 19.87 -11.26 10.12
C LYS A 82 19.10 -10.39 9.15
N SER A 83 18.80 -9.14 9.53
CA SER A 83 18.17 -8.15 8.65
C SER A 83 19.12 -7.71 7.53
N GLU A 84 20.38 -7.40 7.87
CA GLU A 84 21.41 -7.04 6.88
C GLU A 84 21.69 -8.19 5.91
N ALA A 85 21.76 -9.43 6.43
CA ALA A 85 21.96 -10.62 5.61
C ALA A 85 20.77 -10.83 4.63
N ARG A 86 19.54 -10.55 5.05
CA ARG A 86 18.37 -10.56 4.15
C ARG A 86 18.45 -9.49 3.08
N GLY A 87 18.85 -8.26 3.44
CA GLY A 87 19.09 -7.18 2.50
C GLY A 87 20.16 -7.52 1.45
N ALA A 88 21.29 -8.10 1.92
CA ALA A 88 22.36 -8.56 1.07
C ALA A 88 21.91 -9.73 0.15
N ALA A 89 21.15 -10.68 0.66
CA ALA A 89 20.58 -11.77 -0.14
C ALA A 89 19.63 -11.24 -1.21
N ALA A 90 18.74 -10.31 -0.87
CA ALA A 90 17.83 -9.67 -1.82
C ALA A 90 18.58 -8.90 -2.92
N ALA A 91 19.69 -8.24 -2.57
CA ALA A 91 20.55 -7.56 -3.55
C ALA A 91 21.26 -8.55 -4.50
N VAL A 92 21.70 -9.71 -3.99
CA VAL A 92 22.29 -10.79 -4.78
C VAL A 92 21.24 -11.44 -5.70
N GLU A 93 20.07 -11.74 -5.20
CA GLU A 93 18.94 -12.26 -5.98
C GLU A 93 18.57 -11.31 -7.12
N GLY A 94 18.54 -10.00 -6.87
CA GLY A 94 18.30 -9.00 -7.89
C GLY A 94 19.34 -9.02 -9.01
N LYS A 95 20.63 -9.12 -8.64
CA LYS A 95 21.74 -9.20 -9.61
C LYS A 95 21.75 -10.50 -10.41
N LEU A 96 21.25 -11.60 -9.85
CA LEU A 96 21.17 -12.90 -10.51
C LEU A 96 19.88 -13.10 -11.34
N GLY A 97 18.99 -12.10 -11.39
CA GLY A 97 17.71 -12.20 -12.11
C GLY A 97 16.73 -13.22 -11.50
N LEU A 98 16.90 -13.54 -10.20
CA LEU A 98 16.03 -14.46 -9.47
C LEU A 98 14.76 -13.80 -8.93
N ARG A 99 14.62 -12.49 -9.10
CA ARG A 99 13.43 -11.74 -8.68
C ARG A 99 12.30 -11.95 -9.67
N HIS A 100 11.08 -11.84 -9.16
CA HIS A 100 9.89 -11.81 -9.97
C HIS A 100 9.92 -10.65 -10.98
N SER A 101 9.38 -10.88 -12.18
CA SER A 101 9.37 -9.90 -13.27
C SER A 101 8.30 -8.82 -13.03
N GLN A 102 8.38 -7.72 -13.80
CA GLN A 102 7.32 -6.70 -13.81
C GLN A 102 5.94 -7.34 -14.11
N LYS A 103 5.89 -8.34 -15.00
CA LYS A 103 4.63 -9.06 -15.33
C LYS A 103 4.06 -9.82 -14.13
N ASP A 104 4.89 -10.29 -13.21
CA ASP A 104 4.40 -10.97 -12.01
C ASP A 104 3.84 -9.96 -11.01
N TYR A 105 4.49 -8.82 -10.83
CA TYR A 105 3.96 -7.71 -10.01
C TYR A 105 2.73 -7.07 -10.65
N GLN A 106 2.62 -7.04 -12.00
CA GLN A 106 1.40 -6.59 -12.68
C GLN A 106 0.19 -7.45 -12.29
N LYS A 107 0.33 -8.78 -12.19
CA LYS A 107 -0.76 -9.64 -11.71
C LYS A 107 -1.22 -9.29 -10.28
N VAL A 108 -0.27 -8.90 -9.42
CA VAL A 108 -0.60 -8.43 -8.07
C VAL A 108 -1.34 -7.10 -8.13
N TYR A 109 -0.86 -6.18 -8.97
CA TYR A 109 -1.52 -4.90 -9.22
C TYR A 109 -2.96 -5.09 -9.70
N ASP A 110 -3.16 -5.90 -10.74
CA ASP A 110 -4.47 -6.19 -11.31
C ASP A 110 -5.40 -6.80 -10.26
N ARG A 111 -4.88 -7.73 -9.45
CA ARG A 111 -5.65 -8.33 -8.35
C ARG A 111 -6.04 -7.31 -7.27
N ILE A 112 -5.19 -6.35 -6.98
CA ILE A 112 -5.53 -5.25 -6.07
C ILE A 112 -6.64 -4.39 -6.71
N ALA A 113 -6.47 -3.99 -7.97
CA ALA A 113 -7.43 -3.18 -8.73
C ALA A 113 -8.83 -3.82 -8.73
N ASP A 114 -8.92 -5.12 -9.02
CA ASP A 114 -10.17 -5.89 -9.03
C ASP A 114 -10.92 -5.89 -7.69
N THR A 115 -10.27 -5.53 -6.60
CA THR A 115 -10.82 -5.58 -5.24
C THR A 115 -11.02 -4.23 -4.57
N LEU A 116 -10.78 -3.14 -5.30
CA LEU A 116 -10.93 -1.79 -4.75
C LEU A 116 -12.40 -1.43 -4.49
N GLU A 117 -13.31 -1.87 -5.35
CA GLU A 117 -14.74 -1.72 -5.11
C GLU A 117 -15.18 -2.64 -3.97
N LYS A 118 -15.87 -2.07 -2.99
CA LYS A 118 -16.31 -2.79 -1.80
C LYS A 118 -17.68 -2.32 -1.35
N GLU A 119 -18.72 -3.01 -1.79
CA GLU A 119 -20.07 -2.75 -1.31
C GLU A 119 -20.15 -2.82 0.22
N GLY A 120 -20.85 -1.87 0.81
CA GLY A 120 -21.05 -1.78 2.26
C GLY A 120 -19.84 -1.29 3.07
N TYR A 121 -18.79 -0.82 2.42
CA TYR A 121 -17.65 -0.18 3.06
C TYR A 121 -17.54 1.29 2.61
N ASP A 122 -17.58 2.23 3.55
CA ASP A 122 -17.50 3.69 3.34
C ASP A 122 -18.32 4.15 2.10
N ASP A 123 -17.66 4.83 1.16
CA ASP A 123 -18.26 5.29 -0.09
C ASP A 123 -18.20 4.23 -1.22
N GLY A 124 -18.08 2.96 -0.86
CA GLY A 124 -18.05 1.84 -1.81
C GLY A 124 -16.65 1.46 -2.30
N SER A 125 -15.56 2.01 -1.68
CA SER A 125 -14.20 1.75 -2.14
C SER A 125 -13.20 1.57 -1.00
N LEU A 126 -12.28 0.61 -1.19
CA LEU A 126 -11.10 0.42 -0.33
C LEU A 126 -9.91 1.31 -0.74
N ALA A 127 -9.97 1.99 -1.89
CA ALA A 127 -8.85 2.79 -2.38
C ALA A 127 -8.34 3.81 -1.34
N PRO A 128 -9.20 4.60 -0.66
CA PRO A 128 -8.72 5.58 0.32
C PRO A 128 -7.94 4.95 1.48
N VAL A 129 -8.41 3.82 2.00
CA VAL A 129 -7.73 3.17 3.13
C VAL A 129 -6.44 2.46 2.70
N LEU A 130 -6.30 2.03 1.44
CA LEU A 130 -5.05 1.50 0.89
C LEU A 130 -4.01 2.60 0.67
N ILE A 131 -4.41 3.79 0.18
CA ILE A 131 -3.54 4.97 0.12
C ILE A 131 -3.03 5.33 1.52
N ARG A 132 -3.93 5.32 2.51
CA ARG A 132 -3.57 5.60 3.89
C ARG A 132 -2.63 4.54 4.48
N LEU A 133 -2.81 3.25 4.17
CA LEU A 133 -1.89 2.18 4.59
C LEU A 133 -0.49 2.40 4.02
N ALA A 134 -0.38 2.68 2.72
CA ALA A 134 0.90 2.96 2.07
C ALA A 134 1.59 4.20 2.66
N TRP A 135 0.83 5.27 2.93
CA TRP A 135 1.32 6.48 3.60
C TRP A 135 1.81 6.18 5.02
N HIS A 136 1.00 5.58 5.88
CA HIS A 136 1.33 5.36 7.29
C HIS A 136 2.50 4.36 7.46
N SER A 137 2.63 3.38 6.58
CA SER A 137 3.77 2.45 6.60
C SER A 137 5.08 3.10 6.15
N SER A 138 5.02 4.18 5.37
CA SER A 138 6.19 4.89 4.83
C SER A 138 6.55 6.14 5.64
N GLY A 139 5.56 6.84 6.20
CA GLY A 139 5.70 8.13 6.87
C GLY A 139 6.41 8.10 8.22
N THR A 140 6.79 6.93 8.69
CA THR A 140 7.56 6.74 9.93
C THR A 140 9.06 7.01 9.74
N TYR A 141 9.53 7.23 8.51
CA TYR A 141 10.96 7.40 8.20
C TYR A 141 11.58 8.62 8.87
N ASN A 142 12.78 8.46 9.39
CA ASN A 142 13.63 9.52 9.88
C ASN A 142 14.99 9.50 9.15
N LYS A 143 15.29 10.59 8.40
CA LYS A 143 16.51 10.72 7.60
C LYS A 143 17.80 10.85 8.42
N GLU A 144 17.70 11.18 9.70
CA GLU A 144 18.86 11.42 10.56
C GLU A 144 19.47 10.10 11.07
N ASP A 145 18.60 9.13 11.38
CA ASP A 145 19.02 7.83 11.92
C ASP A 145 18.68 6.64 10.99
N ASN A 146 18.03 6.93 9.83
CA ASN A 146 17.59 5.94 8.85
C ASN A 146 16.61 4.88 9.41
N THR A 147 15.87 5.19 10.45
CA THR A 147 14.85 4.30 11.01
C THR A 147 13.47 4.55 10.40
N GLY A 148 12.62 3.52 10.40
CA GLY A 148 11.27 3.60 9.85
C GLY A 148 11.25 3.55 8.30
N GLY A 149 10.14 3.98 7.73
CA GLY A 149 9.89 3.92 6.30
C GLY A 149 9.30 2.59 5.84
N SER A 150 9.12 2.45 4.51
CA SER A 150 8.36 1.36 3.91
C SER A 150 9.06 -0.01 3.88
N ASN A 151 10.40 -0.04 4.16
CA ASN A 151 11.22 -1.22 3.89
C ASN A 151 10.77 -2.47 4.65
N TYR A 152 10.35 -2.31 5.93
CA TYR A 152 10.19 -3.44 6.84
C TYR A 152 8.73 -3.82 7.12
N ALA A 153 7.76 -3.05 6.65
CA ALA A 153 6.32 -3.24 6.89
C ALA A 153 6.01 -3.50 8.39
N THR A 154 6.55 -2.64 9.26
CA THR A 154 6.56 -2.81 10.72
C THR A 154 5.20 -2.70 11.37
N MET A 155 4.21 -2.08 10.70
CA MET A 155 2.82 -2.01 11.18
C MET A 155 2.15 -3.41 11.30
N ARG A 156 2.82 -4.50 10.91
CA ARG A 156 2.41 -5.88 11.22
C ARG A 156 2.55 -6.22 12.71
N PHE A 157 3.37 -5.45 13.44
CA PHE A 157 3.74 -5.74 14.82
C PHE A 157 3.21 -4.69 15.77
N LYS A 158 2.98 -5.10 17.02
CA LYS A 158 2.77 -4.19 18.15
C LYS A 158 4.13 -3.60 18.59
N PRO A 159 4.17 -2.37 19.13
CA PRO A 159 3.01 -1.49 19.36
C PRO A 159 2.55 -0.69 18.13
N GLU A 160 3.30 -0.66 17.00
CA GLU A 160 3.03 0.22 15.86
C GLU A 160 1.63 -0.01 15.25
N SER A 161 1.18 -1.26 15.15
CA SER A 161 -0.18 -1.58 14.69
C SER A 161 -1.29 -0.99 15.56
N GLU A 162 -0.98 -0.62 16.82
CA GLU A 162 -1.90 -0.09 17.82
C GLU A 162 -1.69 1.42 18.12
N HIS A 163 -0.72 2.08 17.45
CA HIS A 163 -0.59 3.52 17.56
C HIS A 163 -1.89 4.22 17.15
N GLY A 164 -2.29 5.25 17.88
CA GLY A 164 -3.55 5.96 17.63
C GLY A 164 -3.71 6.44 16.19
N ALA A 165 -2.63 6.89 15.55
CA ALA A 165 -2.62 7.27 14.14
C ALA A 165 -2.98 6.12 13.19
N ASN A 166 -2.80 4.86 13.59
CA ASN A 166 -3.05 3.66 12.78
C ASN A 166 -4.44 3.03 13.03
N ASN A 167 -5.29 3.66 13.85
CA ASN A 167 -6.66 3.20 14.07
C ASN A 167 -7.42 3.05 12.73
N GLY A 168 -8.13 1.91 12.57
CA GLY A 168 -8.88 1.58 11.36
C GLY A 168 -8.05 1.01 10.20
N LEU A 169 -6.70 1.04 10.26
CA LEU A 169 -5.85 0.44 9.21
C LEU A 169 -5.81 -1.09 9.24
N ASN A 170 -6.34 -1.73 10.28
CA ASN A 170 -6.57 -3.18 10.27
C ASN A 170 -7.42 -3.60 9.07
N VAL A 171 -8.43 -2.81 8.65
CA VAL A 171 -9.26 -3.10 7.47
C VAL A 171 -8.39 -3.27 6.22
N ALA A 172 -7.46 -2.35 5.99
CA ALA A 172 -6.54 -2.42 4.86
C ALA A 172 -5.56 -3.59 4.99
N ARG A 173 -4.98 -3.80 6.19
CA ARG A 173 -4.04 -4.91 6.43
C ARG A 173 -4.71 -6.27 6.24
N ASP A 174 -5.92 -6.46 6.75
CA ASP A 174 -6.69 -7.71 6.62
C ASP A 174 -7.11 -7.97 5.17
N HIS A 175 -7.42 -6.90 4.41
CA HIS A 175 -7.69 -7.01 2.99
C HIS A 175 -6.44 -7.42 2.21
N MET A 176 -5.32 -6.75 2.43
CA MET A 176 -4.05 -7.03 1.77
C MET A 176 -3.47 -8.39 2.18
N GLN A 177 -3.84 -8.92 3.37
CA GLN A 177 -3.47 -10.28 3.78
C GLN A 177 -4.03 -11.33 2.82
N LYS A 178 -5.27 -11.18 2.34
CA LYS A 178 -5.88 -12.11 1.38
C LYS A 178 -5.11 -12.13 0.06
N ILE A 179 -4.64 -10.98 -0.40
CA ILE A 179 -3.80 -10.88 -1.60
C ILE A 179 -2.40 -11.47 -1.35
N LYS A 180 -1.86 -11.25 -0.15
CA LYS A 180 -0.60 -11.89 0.28
C LYS A 180 -0.68 -13.41 0.26
N ASP A 181 -1.80 -13.99 0.64
CA ASP A 181 -2.03 -15.44 0.64
C ASP A 181 -2.10 -16.00 -0.79
N GLU A 182 -2.62 -15.22 -1.75
CA GLU A 182 -2.62 -15.56 -3.18
C GLU A 182 -1.21 -15.41 -3.80
N PHE A 183 -0.41 -14.44 -3.33
CA PHE A 183 0.94 -14.15 -3.82
C PHE A 183 1.97 -14.21 -2.68
N PRO A 184 2.29 -15.39 -2.13
CA PRO A 184 3.11 -15.51 -0.92
C PRO A 184 4.56 -15.04 -1.10
N TRP A 185 5.02 -14.88 -2.32
CA TRP A 185 6.37 -14.45 -2.66
C TRP A 185 6.61 -12.94 -2.48
N ILE A 186 5.57 -12.07 -2.61
CA ILE A 186 5.73 -10.62 -2.47
C ILE A 186 5.96 -10.26 -1.00
N SER A 187 6.85 -9.31 -0.70
CA SER A 187 6.99 -8.79 0.66
C SER A 187 5.76 -7.95 1.04
N TYR A 188 5.45 -7.84 2.34
CA TYR A 188 4.39 -6.91 2.79
C TYR A 188 4.72 -5.45 2.45
N GLY A 189 6.01 -5.06 2.52
CA GLY A 189 6.44 -3.72 2.15
C GLY A 189 6.15 -3.41 0.69
N ASP A 190 6.47 -4.32 -0.23
CA ASP A 190 6.14 -4.18 -1.64
C ASP A 190 4.64 -4.24 -1.88
N LEU A 191 3.93 -5.16 -1.25
CA LEU A 191 2.48 -5.32 -1.40
C LEU A 191 1.70 -4.07 -0.96
N TRP A 192 2.01 -3.51 0.22
CA TRP A 192 1.29 -2.34 0.73
C TRP A 192 1.57 -1.08 -0.07
N THR A 193 2.82 -0.90 -0.52
CA THR A 193 3.17 0.26 -1.36
C THR A 193 2.58 0.14 -2.77
N LEU A 194 2.58 -1.07 -3.36
CA LEU A 194 1.90 -1.33 -4.63
C LEU A 194 0.38 -1.12 -4.50
N GLY A 195 -0.20 -1.49 -3.35
CA GLY A 195 -1.61 -1.22 -3.03
C GLY A 195 -1.95 0.26 -3.04
N GLY A 196 -1.06 1.11 -2.51
CA GLY A 196 -1.22 2.56 -2.58
C GLY A 196 -1.13 3.10 -4.00
N VAL A 197 -0.22 2.55 -4.83
CA VAL A 197 -0.09 2.93 -6.25
C VAL A 197 -1.35 2.56 -7.03
N ALA A 198 -1.82 1.31 -6.91
CA ALA A 198 -3.04 0.86 -7.58
C ALA A 198 -4.24 1.71 -7.14
N ALA A 199 -4.38 1.98 -5.85
CA ALA A 199 -5.48 2.78 -5.32
C ALA A 199 -5.51 4.21 -5.88
N VAL A 200 -4.34 4.86 -6.04
CA VAL A 200 -4.25 6.20 -6.66
C VAL A 200 -4.66 6.15 -8.13
N GLN A 201 -4.07 5.24 -8.90
CA GLN A 201 -4.23 5.18 -10.35
C GLN A 201 -5.65 4.76 -10.76
N GLU A 202 -6.19 3.71 -10.14
CA GLU A 202 -7.54 3.21 -10.44
C GLU A 202 -8.66 4.17 -9.97
N SER A 203 -8.33 5.12 -9.10
CA SER A 203 -9.26 6.20 -8.71
C SER A 203 -9.18 7.43 -9.62
N GLY A 204 -8.48 7.36 -10.75
CA GLY A 204 -8.31 8.45 -11.71
C GLY A 204 -7.11 9.35 -11.45
N GLY A 205 -6.23 8.98 -10.53
CA GLY A 205 -5.01 9.72 -10.22
C GLY A 205 -3.86 9.47 -11.21
N PRO A 206 -2.71 10.12 -10.99
CA PRO A 206 -1.56 10.03 -11.88
C PRO A 206 -0.88 8.67 -11.82
N THR A 207 -0.21 8.28 -12.89
CA THR A 207 0.73 7.15 -12.88
C THR A 207 1.86 7.45 -11.88
N VAL A 208 2.08 6.54 -10.93
CA VAL A 208 3.13 6.63 -9.91
C VAL A 208 4.23 5.63 -10.25
N PRO A 209 5.46 6.06 -10.55
CA PRO A 209 6.58 5.16 -10.74
C PRO A 209 6.82 4.33 -9.46
N TRP A 210 6.94 3.02 -9.63
CA TRP A 210 7.12 2.10 -8.52
C TRP A 210 8.12 0.99 -8.87
N ARG A 211 8.83 0.49 -7.87
CA ARG A 211 9.76 -0.63 -8.03
C ARG A 211 9.77 -1.52 -6.78
N PRO A 212 9.99 -2.83 -6.95
CA PRO A 212 10.10 -3.76 -5.85
C PRO A 212 11.48 -3.70 -5.19
N GLY A 213 11.56 -4.18 -3.97
CA GLY A 213 12.83 -4.30 -3.28
C GLY A 213 12.72 -4.18 -1.77
N ARG A 214 11.53 -3.95 -1.23
CA ARG A 214 11.30 -3.92 0.20
C ARG A 214 11.36 -5.33 0.76
N ILE A 215 11.89 -5.44 1.98
CA ILE A 215 12.00 -6.72 2.69
C ILE A 215 11.16 -6.66 3.96
N ASP A 216 10.61 -7.79 4.35
CA ASP A 216 9.85 -7.87 5.60
C ASP A 216 10.78 -7.87 6.79
N GLY A 217 10.56 -6.92 7.71
CA GLY A 217 11.35 -6.78 8.92
C GLY A 217 10.84 -7.60 10.10
N PHE A 218 11.33 -7.25 11.26
CA PHE A 218 11.04 -7.88 12.54
C PHE A 218 10.52 -6.84 13.54
N GLU A 219 10.05 -7.29 14.70
CA GLU A 219 9.51 -6.44 15.76
C GLU A 219 10.48 -5.35 16.25
N HIS A 220 11.78 -5.59 16.20
CA HIS A 220 12.78 -4.59 16.62
C HIS A 220 12.95 -3.41 15.65
N HIS A 221 12.38 -3.48 14.44
CA HIS A 221 12.34 -2.34 13.51
C HIS A 221 11.12 -1.41 13.73
N VAL A 222 10.22 -1.79 14.66
CA VAL A 222 9.05 -0.97 15.00
C VAL A 222 9.49 0.41 15.46
N THR A 223 8.82 1.44 14.96
CA THR A 223 9.12 2.82 15.28
C THR A 223 8.31 3.32 16.47
N PRO A 224 8.82 4.32 17.23
CA PRO A 224 8.06 4.95 18.30
C PRO A 224 6.82 5.67 17.75
N ASP A 225 5.81 5.84 18.58
CA ASP A 225 4.63 6.67 18.27
C ASP A 225 5.00 8.15 18.08
N GLY A 226 4.09 8.90 17.45
CA GLY A 226 4.27 10.34 17.21
C GLY A 226 5.07 10.70 15.95
N ARG A 227 5.41 9.74 15.09
CA ARG A 227 6.08 10.00 13.81
C ARG A 227 5.13 10.42 12.69
N LEU A 228 3.83 10.25 12.84
CA LEU A 228 2.80 10.68 11.89
C LEU A 228 2.16 12.00 12.32
N PRO A 229 1.59 12.81 11.41
CA PRO A 229 1.04 14.11 11.74
C PRO A 229 -0.15 14.04 12.71
N ASP A 230 -0.20 14.98 13.65
CA ASP A 230 -1.40 15.29 14.41
C ASP A 230 -2.25 16.29 13.62
N ALA A 231 -3.44 15.86 13.21
CA ALA A 231 -4.35 16.64 12.37
C ALA A 231 -4.93 17.90 13.05
N ALA A 232 -4.85 18.00 14.37
CA ALA A 232 -5.28 19.17 15.14
C ALA A 232 -4.25 20.32 15.14
N GLN A 233 -3.06 20.11 14.58
CA GLN A 233 -1.95 21.04 14.57
C GLN A 233 -1.96 21.98 13.35
N ALA A 234 -0.84 22.67 13.09
CA ALA A 234 -0.72 23.67 12.03
C ALA A 234 0.58 23.47 11.21
N GLN A 235 0.95 24.48 10.38
CA GLN A 235 2.04 24.44 9.41
C GLN A 235 3.41 24.05 10.00
N ASP A 236 3.73 24.50 11.21
CA ASP A 236 5.02 24.18 11.83
C ASP A 236 5.14 22.70 12.19
N HIS A 237 4.03 22.10 12.62
CA HIS A 237 3.96 20.66 12.85
C HIS A 237 4.07 19.86 11.55
N LEU A 238 3.40 20.28 10.48
CA LEU A 238 3.55 19.64 9.17
C LEU A 238 5.01 19.67 8.73
N ARG A 239 5.70 20.83 8.84
CA ARG A 239 7.12 20.92 8.52
C ARG A 239 7.98 20.03 9.42
N PHE A 240 7.73 20.02 10.73
CA PHE A 240 8.46 19.15 11.65
C PHE A 240 8.38 17.68 11.25
N ILE A 241 7.19 17.18 10.92
CA ILE A 241 6.97 15.79 10.50
C ILE A 241 7.61 15.50 9.14
N PHE A 242 7.30 16.30 8.12
CA PHE A 242 7.71 16.02 6.74
C PHE A 242 9.18 16.34 6.46
N TYR A 243 9.76 17.37 7.09
CA TYR A 243 11.18 17.68 6.96
C TYR A 243 12.08 16.61 7.59
N ARG A 244 11.60 15.95 8.66
CA ARG A 244 12.25 14.77 9.23
C ARG A 244 12.38 13.65 8.18
N MET A 245 11.40 13.50 7.30
CA MET A 245 11.41 12.53 6.21
C MET A 245 12.22 13.00 4.99
N GLY A 246 12.57 14.30 4.93
CA GLY A 246 13.33 14.88 3.81
C GLY A 246 12.45 15.47 2.71
N PHE A 247 11.18 15.80 2.98
CA PHE A 247 10.29 16.52 2.08
C PHE A 247 10.45 18.04 2.24
N ASN A 248 10.05 18.79 1.20
CA ASN A 248 9.97 20.24 1.20
C ASN A 248 8.50 20.72 1.20
N ASP A 249 8.29 22.04 1.25
CA ASP A 249 6.94 22.63 1.29
C ASP A 249 6.05 22.25 0.11
N GLN A 250 6.61 22.18 -1.12
CA GLN A 250 5.87 21.77 -2.30
C GLN A 250 5.41 20.31 -2.21
N GLU A 251 6.30 19.42 -1.79
CA GLU A 251 5.99 18.00 -1.62
C GLU A 251 4.97 17.78 -0.50
N ILE A 252 5.01 18.57 0.59
CA ILE A 252 4.01 18.54 1.66
C ILE A 252 2.61 18.85 1.10
N VAL A 253 2.49 19.96 0.36
CA VAL A 253 1.20 20.36 -0.22
C VAL A 253 0.73 19.34 -1.24
N ALA A 254 1.60 18.86 -2.14
CA ALA A 254 1.26 17.83 -3.11
C ALA A 254 0.74 16.55 -2.42
N LEU A 255 1.44 16.02 -1.41
CA LEU A 255 1.01 14.82 -0.68
C LEU A 255 -0.30 15.02 0.09
N SER A 256 -0.55 16.23 0.60
CA SER A 256 -1.83 16.56 1.26
C SER A 256 -3.02 16.43 0.31
N GLY A 257 -2.79 16.55 -1.01
CA GLY A 257 -3.82 16.34 -2.04
C GLY A 257 -4.43 14.92 -2.05
N ALA A 258 -3.81 13.95 -1.39
CA ALA A 258 -4.41 12.63 -1.16
C ALA A 258 -5.72 12.70 -0.35
N HIS A 259 -5.98 13.81 0.36
CA HIS A 259 -7.26 14.10 0.99
C HIS A 259 -8.40 14.38 -0.01
N ALA A 260 -8.14 14.40 -1.33
CA ALA A 260 -9.20 14.23 -2.32
C ALA A 260 -9.99 12.94 -2.11
N MET A 261 -9.37 11.93 -1.47
CA MET A 261 -9.89 10.58 -1.29
C MET A 261 -10.37 10.34 0.13
N GLY A 262 -11.53 9.67 0.22
CA GLY A 262 -12.04 9.11 1.47
C GLY A 262 -12.67 10.09 2.43
N ARG A 263 -12.77 9.66 3.67
CA ARG A 263 -13.39 10.40 4.77
C ARG A 263 -12.76 10.07 6.13
N CYS A 264 -12.96 10.97 7.08
CA CYS A 264 -12.68 10.72 8.49
C CYS A 264 -13.82 9.99 9.18
N HIS A 265 -13.48 9.25 10.26
CA HIS A 265 -14.42 8.49 11.09
C HIS A 265 -14.15 8.76 12.56
N THR A 266 -15.22 8.96 13.33
CA THR A 266 -15.13 9.28 14.76
C THR A 266 -14.49 8.16 15.58
N ASP A 267 -14.64 6.93 15.18
CA ASP A 267 -14.05 5.72 15.81
C ASP A 267 -12.58 5.45 15.40
N ARG A 268 -12.03 6.22 14.45
CA ARG A 268 -10.65 6.08 13.96
C ARG A 268 -9.80 7.30 14.34
N SER A 269 -9.99 8.41 13.65
CA SER A 269 -9.25 9.65 13.89
C SER A 269 -9.93 10.60 14.88
N GLY A 270 -11.18 10.33 15.23
CA GLY A 270 -12.03 11.23 16.02
C GLY A 270 -12.73 12.31 15.18
N PHE A 271 -12.21 12.65 13.99
CA PHE A 271 -12.83 13.57 13.04
C PHE A 271 -13.92 12.86 12.23
N GLU A 272 -14.74 13.62 11.49
CA GLU A 272 -15.88 13.04 10.77
C GLU A 272 -16.17 13.76 9.45
N GLY A 273 -16.37 13.00 8.38
CA GLY A 273 -16.85 13.46 7.08
C GLY A 273 -15.80 13.37 5.98
N PRO A 274 -16.23 13.54 4.71
CA PRO A 274 -15.37 13.56 3.54
C PRO A 274 -14.78 14.94 3.33
N TRP A 275 -13.62 15.02 2.64
CA TRP A 275 -13.03 16.29 2.23
C TRP A 275 -13.64 16.85 0.94
N THR A 276 -14.13 15.95 0.06
CA THR A 276 -14.65 16.30 -1.26
C THR A 276 -16.02 15.68 -1.50
N PHE A 277 -16.75 16.18 -2.50
CA PHE A 277 -18.03 15.62 -2.92
C PHE A 277 -17.89 14.28 -3.67
N SER A 278 -16.67 13.94 -4.10
CA SER A 278 -16.35 12.67 -4.79
C SER A 278 -15.23 11.92 -4.09
N PRO A 279 -15.48 11.36 -2.89
CA PRO A 279 -14.43 10.79 -2.02
C PRO A 279 -13.78 9.51 -2.56
N VAL A 280 -14.23 9.00 -3.70
CA VAL A 280 -13.64 7.84 -4.40
C VAL A 280 -12.94 8.21 -5.71
N THR A 281 -12.83 9.52 -6.00
CA THR A 281 -12.17 10.04 -7.22
C THR A 281 -10.94 10.84 -6.84
N PHE A 282 -9.79 10.45 -7.34
CA PHE A 282 -8.54 11.18 -7.16
C PHE A 282 -8.47 12.34 -8.16
N SER A 283 -8.55 13.57 -7.67
CA SER A 283 -8.57 14.79 -8.47
C SER A 283 -8.00 15.97 -7.68
N ASN A 284 -7.90 17.14 -8.31
CA ASN A 284 -7.51 18.37 -7.62
C ASN A 284 -8.65 19.04 -6.82
N GLN A 285 -9.82 18.40 -6.70
CA GLN A 285 -11.00 18.98 -6.03
C GLN A 285 -10.72 19.38 -4.57
N TYR A 286 -9.84 18.68 -3.88
CA TYR A 286 -9.40 19.05 -2.54
C TYR A 286 -8.83 20.48 -2.50
N PHE A 287 -8.01 20.87 -3.46
CA PHE A 287 -7.41 22.20 -3.53
C PHE A 287 -8.42 23.26 -3.98
N THR A 288 -9.28 22.97 -4.95
CA THR A 288 -10.32 23.91 -5.36
C THR A 288 -11.28 24.21 -4.21
N LEU A 289 -11.67 23.20 -3.45
CA LEU A 289 -12.54 23.38 -2.28
C LEU A 289 -11.85 24.13 -1.13
N LEU A 290 -10.54 23.92 -0.92
CA LEU A 290 -9.79 24.71 0.05
C LEU A 290 -9.81 26.21 -0.23
N GLU A 291 -9.80 26.62 -1.51
CA GLU A 291 -9.82 28.02 -1.94
C GLU A 291 -11.21 28.60 -2.06
N ASP A 292 -12.12 27.88 -2.71
CA ASP A 292 -13.38 28.43 -3.19
C ASP A 292 -14.54 28.29 -2.20
N GLU A 293 -14.46 27.31 -1.27
CA GLU A 293 -15.52 27.12 -0.30
C GLU A 293 -15.33 27.95 0.98
N PRO A 294 -16.42 28.58 1.46
CA PRO A 294 -16.39 29.27 2.75
C PRO A 294 -16.44 28.26 3.89
N TRP A 295 -15.32 28.13 4.58
CA TRP A 295 -15.17 27.24 5.73
C TRP A 295 -15.52 27.93 7.03
N GLN A 296 -16.07 27.14 8.00
CA GLN A 296 -16.32 27.57 9.39
C GLN A 296 -16.01 26.44 10.35
N TRP A 297 -15.78 26.79 11.64
CA TRP A 297 -15.66 25.79 12.67
C TRP A 297 -16.98 25.04 12.87
N ARG A 298 -16.93 23.70 12.80
CA ARG A 298 -18.08 22.83 13.09
C ARG A 298 -18.42 22.85 14.58
N LYS A 299 -19.69 23.01 14.90
CA LYS A 299 -20.20 22.91 16.27
C LYS A 299 -20.69 21.49 16.54
N TRP A 300 -19.87 20.70 17.19
CA TRP A 300 -20.16 19.30 17.50
C TRP A 300 -19.38 18.81 18.73
N LYS A 301 -19.51 17.51 19.12
CA LYS A 301 -18.86 16.93 20.30
C LYS A 301 -17.44 16.38 20.05
N GLY A 302 -17.02 16.29 18.80
CA GLY A 302 -15.71 15.78 18.40
C GLY A 302 -14.60 16.83 18.47
N PRO A 303 -13.38 16.51 18.00
CA PRO A 303 -12.28 17.46 17.92
C PRO A 303 -12.60 18.63 16.99
N ALA A 304 -11.91 19.75 17.19
CA ALA A 304 -12.11 20.94 16.36
C ALA A 304 -11.80 20.64 14.88
N GLN A 305 -12.78 20.77 14.02
CA GLN A 305 -12.67 20.63 12.56
C GLN A 305 -13.49 21.70 11.86
N TYR A 306 -13.20 21.93 10.61
CA TYR A 306 -14.00 22.80 9.76
C TYR A 306 -15.11 22.01 9.06
N GLU A 307 -16.21 22.72 8.73
CA GLU A 307 -17.27 22.27 7.84
C GLU A 307 -17.52 23.35 6.78
N ASP A 308 -17.96 22.97 5.58
CA ASP A 308 -18.40 23.93 4.58
C ASP A 308 -19.68 24.64 5.04
N LYS A 309 -19.78 25.95 4.79
CA LYS A 309 -20.93 26.74 5.25
C LYS A 309 -22.21 26.46 4.49
N LYS A 310 -22.09 26.02 3.21
CA LYS A 310 -23.23 25.90 2.31
C LYS A 310 -24.00 24.61 2.57
N THR A 311 -23.32 23.47 2.53
CA THR A 311 -23.98 22.16 2.63
C THR A 311 -23.78 21.49 3.97
N LYS A 312 -22.72 21.83 4.69
CA LYS A 312 -22.26 21.21 5.95
C LYS A 312 -21.99 19.71 5.81
N SER A 313 -21.72 19.27 4.59
CA SER A 313 -21.46 17.87 4.26
C SER A 313 -19.98 17.56 4.11
N LEU A 314 -19.15 18.58 3.93
CA LEU A 314 -17.71 18.46 3.81
C LEU A 314 -16.99 18.86 5.10
N MET A 315 -15.76 18.37 5.24
CA MET A 315 -14.90 18.74 6.36
C MET A 315 -13.50 19.13 5.89
N MET A 316 -12.81 19.94 6.70
CA MET A 316 -11.38 20.17 6.62
C MET A 316 -10.77 20.07 8.01
N LEU A 317 -9.58 19.49 8.08
CA LEU A 317 -8.78 19.44 9.28
C LEU A 317 -8.10 20.79 9.56
N PRO A 318 -7.69 21.10 10.79
CA PRO A 318 -6.80 22.23 11.08
C PRO A 318 -5.53 22.24 10.22
N THR A 319 -4.92 21.07 10.00
CA THR A 319 -3.76 20.90 9.10
C THR A 319 -4.07 21.23 7.65
N ASP A 320 -5.27 20.90 7.12
CA ASP A 320 -5.68 21.26 5.76
C ASP A 320 -5.79 22.78 5.62
N MET A 321 -6.46 23.42 6.57
CA MET A 321 -6.61 24.87 6.56
C MET A 321 -5.30 25.63 6.80
N ALA A 322 -4.28 24.98 7.37
CA ALA A 322 -2.94 25.54 7.47
C ALA A 322 -2.30 25.75 6.09
N LEU A 323 -2.65 24.93 5.08
CA LEU A 323 -2.11 25.04 3.72
C LEU A 323 -2.50 26.35 3.04
N VAL A 324 -3.70 26.87 3.29
CA VAL A 324 -4.16 28.15 2.71
C VAL A 324 -3.82 29.35 3.59
N LYS A 325 -3.49 29.15 4.87
CA LYS A 325 -3.11 30.22 5.81
C LYS A 325 -1.62 30.54 5.76
N ASP A 326 -0.76 29.54 5.53
CA ASP A 326 0.68 29.71 5.40
C ASP A 326 1.04 30.17 3.99
N LYS A 327 1.77 31.29 3.87
CA LYS A 327 2.12 31.90 2.56
C LYS A 327 2.97 31.01 1.67
N SER A 328 3.84 30.16 2.27
CA SER A 328 4.71 29.28 1.52
C SER A 328 4.00 28.07 0.95
N PHE A 329 3.01 27.53 1.70
CA PHE A 329 2.15 26.46 1.22
C PHE A 329 1.12 26.96 0.22
N LYS A 330 0.48 28.10 0.52
CA LYS A 330 -0.61 28.66 -0.30
C LYS A 330 -0.26 28.81 -1.78
N LYS A 331 0.95 29.23 -2.11
CA LYS A 331 1.39 29.36 -3.50
C LYS A 331 1.29 28.06 -4.30
N PHE A 332 1.45 26.89 -3.65
CA PHE A 332 1.28 25.58 -4.30
C PHE A 332 -0.20 25.18 -4.35
N VAL A 333 -0.97 25.50 -3.31
CA VAL A 333 -2.44 25.33 -3.34
C VAL A 333 -3.03 26.09 -4.52
N ASP A 334 -2.64 27.37 -4.71
CA ASP A 334 -3.12 28.24 -5.79
C ASP A 334 -2.80 27.66 -7.20
N VAL A 335 -1.68 26.95 -7.33
CA VAL A 335 -1.32 26.26 -8.59
C VAL A 335 -2.17 25.01 -8.78
N TYR A 336 -2.24 24.14 -7.75
CA TYR A 336 -2.90 22.85 -7.86
C TYR A 336 -4.44 22.97 -7.95
N ALA A 337 -5.02 24.02 -7.38
CA ALA A 337 -6.44 24.30 -7.54
C ALA A 337 -6.83 24.61 -9.00
N LYS A 338 -5.93 25.21 -9.77
CA LYS A 338 -6.17 25.65 -11.16
C LYS A 338 -5.65 24.68 -12.21
N ASP A 339 -4.67 23.85 -11.86
CA ASP A 339 -3.93 22.96 -12.77
C ASP A 339 -3.79 21.57 -12.15
N GLU A 340 -4.71 20.67 -12.53
CA GLU A 340 -4.71 19.29 -12.09
C GLU A 340 -3.48 18.52 -12.60
N GLU A 341 -2.99 18.83 -13.80
CA GLU A 341 -1.81 18.17 -14.36
C GLU A 341 -0.56 18.54 -13.56
N ALA A 342 -0.42 19.80 -13.16
CA ALA A 342 0.67 20.22 -12.27
C ALA A 342 0.58 19.51 -10.91
N PHE A 343 -0.60 19.41 -10.33
CA PHE A 343 -0.83 18.62 -9.11
C PHE A 343 -0.43 17.17 -9.30
N PHE A 344 -0.94 16.51 -10.32
CA PHE A 344 -0.67 15.09 -10.60
C PHE A 344 0.81 14.81 -10.79
N LYS A 345 1.51 15.67 -11.53
CA LYS A 345 2.95 15.58 -11.76
C LYS A 345 3.77 15.62 -10.46
N ASP A 346 3.43 16.56 -9.59
CA ASP A 346 4.17 16.76 -8.33
C ASP A 346 3.78 15.72 -7.28
N PHE A 347 2.49 15.34 -7.21
CA PHE A 347 2.02 14.25 -6.37
C PHE A 347 2.69 12.93 -6.72
N SER A 348 2.71 12.56 -8.01
CA SER A 348 3.33 11.32 -8.50
C SER A 348 4.78 11.19 -8.03
N LYS A 349 5.57 12.26 -8.15
CA LYS A 349 6.96 12.28 -7.70
C LYS A 349 7.10 12.19 -6.19
N ALA A 350 6.31 12.99 -5.46
CA ALA A 350 6.36 13.02 -4.00
C ALA A 350 5.89 11.70 -3.39
N PHE A 351 4.84 11.07 -3.97
CA PHE A 351 4.34 9.79 -3.52
C PHE A 351 5.31 8.65 -3.83
N ALA A 352 5.89 8.62 -5.03
CA ALA A 352 6.95 7.66 -5.37
C ALA A 352 8.14 7.76 -4.39
N LYS A 353 8.61 8.99 -4.10
CA LYS A 353 9.64 9.26 -3.09
C LYS A 353 9.23 8.74 -1.71
N LEU A 354 8.00 9.02 -1.28
CA LEU A 354 7.46 8.55 -0.01
C LEU A 354 7.53 7.03 0.12
N LEU A 355 7.09 6.32 -0.93
CA LEU A 355 7.06 4.87 -0.95
C LEU A 355 8.47 4.22 -0.95
N GLU A 356 9.52 4.95 -1.26
CA GLU A 356 10.91 4.47 -1.24
C GLU A 356 11.66 4.82 0.06
N LEU A 357 11.08 5.59 0.97
CA LEU A 357 11.74 6.00 2.21
C LEU A 357 12.15 4.80 3.07
N GLY A 358 13.39 4.84 3.56
CA GLY A 358 13.97 3.79 4.41
C GLY A 358 14.40 2.53 3.67
N VAL A 359 14.31 2.49 2.33
CA VAL A 359 14.77 1.37 1.52
C VAL A 359 16.16 1.64 0.98
N PRO A 360 17.19 0.83 1.31
CA PRO A 360 18.52 0.96 0.71
C PRO A 360 18.45 0.83 -0.81
N THR A 361 19.07 1.76 -1.54
CA THR A 361 19.02 1.80 -3.01
C THR A 361 19.46 0.48 -3.66
N ALA A 362 20.41 -0.22 -3.04
CA ALA A 362 20.90 -1.52 -3.52
C ALA A 362 19.86 -2.65 -3.47
N GLN A 363 18.77 -2.50 -2.71
CA GLN A 363 17.70 -3.50 -2.62
C GLN A 363 16.74 -3.42 -3.81
N PHE A 364 16.64 -2.27 -4.46
CA PHE A 364 15.72 -2.10 -5.57
C PHE A 364 16.13 -2.88 -6.84
N ALA A 365 15.14 -3.36 -7.56
CA ALA A 365 15.31 -4.14 -8.79
C ALA A 365 15.46 -3.25 -10.05
N GLY A 366 16.39 -2.29 -10.03
CA GLY A 366 16.63 -1.42 -11.18
C GLY A 366 15.75 -0.16 -11.20
N GLU A 367 15.42 0.32 -12.40
CA GLU A 367 14.62 1.53 -12.59
C GLU A 367 13.15 1.30 -12.23
N PRO A 368 12.43 2.35 -11.79
CA PRO A 368 11.01 2.25 -11.49
C PRO A 368 10.16 1.86 -12.70
N TRP A 369 9.17 1.05 -12.47
CA TRP A 369 8.20 0.61 -13.46
C TRP A 369 6.97 1.52 -13.47
N LYS A 370 6.33 1.60 -14.62
CA LYS A 370 4.96 2.09 -14.72
C LYS A 370 4.04 0.87 -14.64
N MET A 371 3.27 0.79 -13.58
CA MET A 371 2.22 -0.20 -13.40
C MET A 371 0.91 0.42 -13.85
N GLY A 372 -0.11 -0.39 -14.18
CA GLY A 372 -1.43 0.14 -14.53
C GLY A 372 -2.27 -0.90 -15.24
N SER A 373 -3.60 -0.68 -15.23
CA SER A 373 -4.54 -1.43 -16.07
C SER A 373 -4.32 -1.07 -17.54
N GLU A 374 -4.31 -2.06 -18.46
CA GLU A 374 -4.22 -1.85 -19.91
C GLU A 374 -5.56 -1.39 -20.48
#